data_e7a5226c61885c85d3c1e495ad3e2c8e
#
_entry.id   e7a5226c61885c85d3c1e495ad3e2c8e
#
_cell.length_a   1.000
_cell.length_b   1.000
_cell.length_c   1.000
_cell.angle_alpha   90.00
_cell.angle_beta   90.00
_cell.angle_gamma   90.00
#
_symmetry.space_group_name_H-M   'P 1'
#
loop_
_entity.id
_entity.type
_entity.pdbx_description
1 polymer ?
#
loop_
_entity_poly.entity_id
_entity_poly.type
_entity_poly.pdbx_seq_one_letter_code
_entity_poly.pdbx_strand_id
1 'polypeptide(L)'
;MTEFLFDGPKNADRTIVLAHGAGAPMDSDFMNVIASGLAKSGLRVARFEFPYMVKRREDGRRRPPDRAPVLLESYLQVVAELGPENLIIGGKSMGGRIASMVAGAAGVAVLVCLGYPFHPPGKPENSGPNISRPSGRRH
;
A
#
# COMPACT_ATOMS: atom_id res chain seq x y z
N MET A 1 -16.15 -1.41 -8.42
CA MET A 1 -15.70 -0.09 -7.98
C MET A 1 -15.10 -0.18 -6.59
N THR A 2 -13.97 0.43 -6.41
CA THR A 2 -13.24 0.34 -5.14
C THR A 2 -13.77 1.36 -4.14
N GLU A 3 -13.90 0.93 -2.90
CA GLU A 3 -14.23 1.86 -1.81
C GLU A 3 -12.94 2.36 -1.18
N PHE A 4 -12.82 3.67 -1.07
CA PHE A 4 -11.63 4.28 -0.51
C PHE A 4 -11.91 4.94 0.83
N LEU A 5 -10.89 4.96 1.67
CA LEU A 5 -10.87 5.77 2.87
C LEU A 5 -9.88 6.90 2.61
N PHE A 6 -10.38 8.12 2.54
CA PHE A 6 -9.55 9.28 2.20
C PHE A 6 -9.15 10.06 3.42
N ASP A 7 -7.92 10.56 3.41
CA ASP A 7 -7.41 11.47 4.42
C ASP A 7 -6.74 12.65 3.70
N GLY A 8 -6.67 13.79 4.37
CA GLY A 8 -5.96 14.95 3.84
C GLY A 8 -6.80 15.80 2.89
N PRO A 9 -6.20 16.86 2.36
CA PRO A 9 -6.95 17.82 1.55
C PRO A 9 -7.33 17.25 0.19
N LYS A 10 -8.57 17.51 -0.22
CA LYS A 10 -9.08 17.02 -1.50
C LYS A 10 -8.33 17.60 -2.69
N ASN A 11 -7.83 18.81 -2.54
CA ASN A 11 -7.16 19.52 -3.62
C ASN A 11 -5.65 19.48 -3.51
N ALA A 12 -5.12 18.48 -2.83
CA ALA A 12 -3.68 18.32 -2.72
C ALA A 12 -3.09 18.10 -4.11
N ASP A 13 -1.84 18.56 -4.30
CA ASP A 13 -1.14 18.40 -5.57
C ASP A 13 -0.86 16.95 -5.89
N ARG A 14 -0.71 16.12 -4.86
CA ARG A 14 -0.39 14.71 -5.05
C ARG A 14 -1.26 13.84 -4.16
N THR A 15 -1.56 12.66 -4.67
CA THR A 15 -2.30 11.64 -3.93
C THR A 15 -1.38 10.45 -3.73
N ILE A 16 -1.34 9.91 -2.51
CA ILE A 16 -0.67 8.66 -2.24
C ILE A 16 -1.71 7.59 -1.96
N VAL A 17 -1.56 6.46 -2.66
CA VAL A 17 -2.42 5.31 -2.44
C VAL A 17 -1.70 4.34 -1.54
N LEU A 18 -2.37 3.84 -0.52
CA LEU A 18 -1.78 2.90 0.41
C LEU A 18 -2.59 1.61 0.47
N ALA A 19 -1.91 0.49 0.24
CA ALA A 19 -2.49 -0.84 0.40
C ALA A 19 -2.08 -1.41 1.75
N HIS A 20 -2.98 -2.16 2.36
CA HIS A 20 -2.74 -2.78 3.66
C HIS A 20 -1.83 -4.01 3.55
N GLY A 21 -1.36 -4.51 4.69
CA GLY A 21 -0.61 -5.76 4.74
C GLY A 21 -1.53 -6.97 4.80
N ALA A 22 -0.93 -8.16 4.86
CA ALA A 22 -1.69 -9.40 4.73
C ALA A 22 -2.67 -9.65 5.87
N GLY A 23 -2.32 -9.27 7.08
CA GLY A 23 -3.10 -9.63 8.26
C GLY A 23 -3.95 -8.54 8.89
N ALA A 24 -3.92 -7.32 8.34
CA ALA A 24 -4.62 -6.21 8.98
C ALA A 24 -5.26 -5.29 7.94
N PRO A 25 -6.43 -4.73 8.26
CA PRO A 25 -7.18 -3.93 7.29
C PRO A 25 -6.58 -2.53 7.07
N MET A 26 -7.20 -1.78 6.17
CA MET A 26 -6.72 -0.44 5.80
C MET A 26 -6.81 0.57 6.95
N ASP A 27 -7.57 0.27 7.97
CA ASP A 27 -7.75 1.17 9.11
C ASP A 27 -7.17 0.59 10.40
N SER A 28 -6.15 -0.26 10.28
CA SER A 28 -5.39 -0.70 11.45
C SER A 28 -4.68 0.51 12.08
N ASP A 29 -4.26 0.35 13.34
CA ASP A 29 -3.57 1.44 14.03
C ASP A 29 -2.37 1.94 13.26
N PHE A 30 -1.57 1.01 12.72
CA PHE A 30 -0.40 1.39 11.93
C PHE A 30 -0.80 2.23 10.73
N MET A 31 -1.81 1.77 9.98
CA MET A 31 -2.25 2.48 8.79
C MET A 31 -2.85 3.85 9.13
N ASN A 32 -3.58 3.93 10.24
CA ASN A 32 -4.14 5.21 10.69
C ASN A 32 -3.05 6.23 11.00
N VAL A 33 -2.00 5.79 11.69
CA VAL A 33 -0.90 6.68 12.07
C VAL A 33 -0.18 7.18 10.81
N ILE A 34 0.12 6.29 9.89
CA ILE A 34 0.82 6.66 8.66
C ILE A 34 -0.03 7.58 7.79
N ALA A 35 -1.31 7.25 7.63
CA ALA A 35 -2.19 8.07 6.81
C ALA A 35 -2.36 9.46 7.40
N SER A 36 -2.48 9.55 8.71
CA SER A 36 -2.61 10.83 9.38
C SER A 36 -1.35 11.69 9.19
N GLY A 37 -0.19 11.07 9.33
CA GLY A 37 1.08 11.80 9.15
C GLY A 37 1.25 12.32 7.73
N LEU A 38 0.92 11.50 6.75
CA LEU A 38 1.02 11.90 5.35
C LEU A 38 0.02 13.00 5.02
N ALA A 39 -1.19 12.89 5.56
CA ALA A 39 -2.21 13.92 5.36
C ALA A 39 -1.77 15.26 5.93
N LYS A 40 -1.14 15.25 7.09
CA LYS A 40 -0.63 16.47 7.71
C LYS A 40 0.47 17.12 6.90
N SER A 41 1.19 16.33 6.11
CA SER A 41 2.24 16.88 5.25
C SER A 41 1.69 17.47 3.95
N GLY A 42 0.38 17.43 3.75
CA GLY A 42 -0.26 18.06 2.60
C GLY A 42 -0.64 17.11 1.49
N LEU A 43 -0.49 15.81 1.70
CA LEU A 43 -0.86 14.82 0.70
C LEU A 43 -2.32 14.39 0.89
N ARG A 44 -2.96 14.07 -0.22
CA ARG A 44 -4.22 13.35 -0.16
C ARG A 44 -3.89 11.86 -0.08
N VAL A 45 -4.46 11.16 0.90
CA VAL A 45 -4.19 9.74 1.11
C VAL A 45 -5.43 8.96 0.72
N ALA A 46 -5.26 7.95 -0.13
CA ALA A 46 -6.34 7.05 -0.52
C ALA A 46 -5.97 5.65 -0.05
N ARG A 47 -6.73 5.10 0.88
CA ARG A 47 -6.53 3.74 1.38
C ARG A 47 -7.60 2.84 0.82
N PHE A 48 -7.24 1.61 0.47
CA PHE A 48 -8.19 0.65 -0.06
C PHE A 48 -7.90 -0.74 0.49
N GLU A 49 -8.83 -1.67 0.26
CA GLU A 49 -8.65 -3.06 0.70
C GLU A 49 -8.74 -3.99 -0.50
N PHE A 50 -7.86 -5.00 -0.48
CA PHE A 50 -7.93 -6.08 -1.46
C PHE A 50 -9.19 -6.92 -1.22
N PRO A 51 -9.67 -7.67 -2.23
CA PRO A 51 -10.93 -8.38 -2.13
C PRO A 51 -11.09 -9.26 -0.90
N TYR A 52 -10.05 -10.00 -0.51
CA TYR A 52 -10.17 -10.88 0.65
C TYR A 52 -10.39 -10.09 1.94
N MET A 53 -9.83 -8.89 2.03
CA MET A 53 -10.01 -8.05 3.22
C MET A 53 -11.40 -7.41 3.23
N VAL A 54 -11.92 -7.06 2.06
CA VAL A 54 -13.31 -6.57 1.95
C VAL A 54 -14.28 -7.65 2.45
N LYS A 55 -14.04 -8.90 2.05
CA LYS A 55 -14.89 -10.01 2.50
C LYS A 55 -14.78 -10.22 4.01
N ARG A 56 -13.57 -10.10 4.55
CA ARG A 56 -13.38 -10.23 5.99
C ARG A 56 -14.14 -9.16 6.75
N ARG A 57 -14.17 -7.95 6.21
CA ARG A 57 -14.90 -6.85 6.84
C ARG A 57 -16.41 -7.13 6.85
N GLU A 58 -16.91 -7.79 5.81
CA GLU A 58 -18.32 -8.09 5.71
C GLU A 58 -18.76 -9.19 6.67
N ASP A 59 -17.97 -10.26 6.81
CA ASP A 59 -18.41 -11.42 7.59
C ASP A 59 -17.55 -11.72 8.81
N GLY A 60 -16.49 -10.95 9.06
CA GLY A 60 -15.64 -11.13 10.22
C GLY A 60 -14.73 -12.34 10.17
N ARG A 61 -14.71 -13.07 9.07
CA ARG A 61 -13.93 -14.29 8.97
C ARG A 61 -12.55 -14.02 8.41
N ARG A 62 -11.55 -14.57 9.05
CA ARG A 62 -10.19 -14.47 8.56
C ARG A 62 -10.01 -15.34 7.33
N ARG A 63 -9.28 -14.80 6.36
CA ARG A 63 -8.98 -15.50 5.12
C ARG A 63 -7.53 -15.27 4.75
N PRO A 64 -6.90 -16.23 4.07
CA PRO A 64 -5.59 -15.96 3.51
C PRO A 64 -5.70 -14.89 2.43
N PRO A 65 -4.61 -14.21 2.12
CA PRO A 65 -4.62 -13.24 1.04
C PRO A 65 -5.03 -13.86 -0.29
N ASP A 66 -5.61 -13.05 -1.15
CA ASP A 66 -5.86 -13.45 -2.52
C ASP A 66 -4.55 -13.83 -3.19
N ARG A 67 -4.63 -14.57 -4.27
CA ARG A 67 -3.45 -14.91 -5.05
C ARG A 67 -2.92 -13.66 -5.74
N ALA A 68 -1.62 -13.68 -6.05
CA ALA A 68 -0.95 -12.51 -6.60
C ALA A 68 -1.65 -11.89 -7.80
N PRO A 69 -2.13 -12.65 -8.78
CA PRO A 69 -2.82 -12.03 -9.91
C PRO A 69 -4.03 -11.21 -9.52
N VAL A 70 -4.78 -11.66 -8.50
CA VAL A 70 -5.94 -10.92 -8.01
C VAL A 70 -5.51 -9.62 -7.33
N LEU A 71 -4.47 -9.70 -6.50
CA LEU A 71 -3.94 -8.52 -5.82
C LEU A 71 -3.43 -7.49 -6.82
N LEU A 72 -2.70 -7.95 -7.82
CA LEU A 72 -2.15 -7.07 -8.86
C LEU A 72 -3.27 -6.39 -9.63
N GLU A 73 -4.27 -7.13 -10.04
CA GLU A 73 -5.38 -6.59 -10.79
C GLU A 73 -6.15 -5.57 -9.98
N SER A 74 -6.37 -5.84 -8.70
CA SER A 74 -7.05 -4.90 -7.82
C SER A 74 -6.29 -3.60 -7.71
N TYR A 75 -4.98 -3.67 -7.56
CA TYR A 75 -4.18 -2.46 -7.44
C TYR A 75 -4.15 -1.67 -8.74
N LEU A 76 -4.04 -2.37 -9.87
CA LEU A 76 -4.08 -1.70 -11.18
C LEU A 76 -5.40 -0.97 -11.38
N GLN A 77 -6.49 -1.59 -10.95
CA GLN A 77 -7.80 -0.96 -11.04
C GLN A 77 -7.87 0.31 -10.19
N VAL A 78 -7.28 0.27 -9.00
CA VAL A 78 -7.22 1.44 -8.12
C VAL A 78 -6.46 2.58 -8.80
N VAL A 79 -5.33 2.29 -9.42
CA VAL A 79 -4.55 3.30 -10.14
C VAL A 79 -5.39 3.89 -11.27
N ALA A 80 -6.11 3.05 -12.00
CA ALA A 80 -6.95 3.51 -13.09
C ALA A 80 -8.08 4.41 -12.59
N GLU A 81 -8.69 4.05 -11.45
CA GLU A 81 -9.79 4.86 -10.89
C GLU A 81 -9.32 6.22 -10.42
N LEU A 82 -8.13 6.29 -9.82
CA LEU A 82 -7.60 7.55 -9.30
C LEU A 82 -6.86 8.37 -10.34
N GLY A 83 -6.38 7.72 -11.38
CA GLY A 83 -5.56 8.37 -12.39
C GLY A 83 -4.09 8.35 -12.01
N PRO A 84 -3.19 7.95 -12.92
CA PRO A 84 -1.77 7.81 -12.58
C PRO A 84 -1.01 9.12 -12.42
N GLU A 85 -1.58 10.23 -12.88
CA GLU A 85 -0.89 11.52 -12.81
C GLU A 85 -0.83 11.99 -11.37
N ASN A 86 0.36 12.40 -10.95
CA ASN A 86 0.59 12.91 -9.60
C ASN A 86 0.26 11.89 -8.52
N LEU A 87 0.34 10.61 -8.87
CA LEU A 87 0.01 9.53 -7.96
C LEU A 87 1.28 8.87 -7.43
N ILE A 88 1.31 8.70 -6.13
CA ILE A 88 2.36 7.93 -5.44
C ILE A 88 1.68 6.65 -4.98
N ILE A 89 2.29 5.51 -5.21
CA ILE A 89 1.70 4.25 -4.76
C ILE A 89 2.60 3.59 -3.73
N GLY A 90 1.98 2.84 -2.85
CA GLY A 90 2.73 2.16 -1.81
C GLY A 90 1.85 1.26 -1.01
N GLY A 91 2.38 0.81 0.11
CA GLY A 91 1.65 -0.05 1.01
C GLY A 91 2.53 -0.60 2.10
N LYS A 92 1.90 -1.36 3.00
CA LYS A 92 2.59 -1.98 4.10
C LYS A 92 2.86 -3.44 3.76
N SER A 93 4.10 -3.86 3.87
CA SER A 93 4.50 -5.27 3.74
C SER A 93 4.01 -5.85 2.41
N MET A 94 3.05 -6.78 2.45
CA MET A 94 2.48 -7.37 1.23
C MET A 94 1.96 -6.29 0.27
N GLY A 95 1.24 -5.30 0.80
CA GLY A 95 0.72 -4.22 -0.02
C GLY A 95 1.81 -3.42 -0.71
N GLY A 96 2.93 -3.20 -0.02
CA GLY A 96 4.09 -2.53 -0.62
C GLY A 96 4.74 -3.37 -1.71
N ARG A 97 4.77 -4.68 -1.49
CA ARG A 97 5.33 -5.59 -2.48
C ARG A 97 4.49 -5.59 -3.77
N ILE A 98 3.17 -5.62 -3.61
CA ILE A 98 2.28 -5.55 -4.77
C ILE A 98 2.43 -4.21 -5.48
N ALA A 99 2.52 -3.12 -4.70
CA ALA A 99 2.73 -1.79 -5.28
C ALA A 99 3.98 -1.74 -6.13
N SER A 100 5.08 -2.39 -5.68
CA SER A 100 6.31 -2.38 -6.44
C SER A 100 6.16 -3.08 -7.80
N MET A 101 5.35 -4.13 -7.84
CA MET A 101 5.07 -4.83 -9.10
C MET A 101 4.20 -4.00 -10.03
N VAL A 102 3.28 -3.24 -9.45
CA VAL A 102 2.35 -2.40 -10.21
C VAL A 102 3.04 -1.15 -10.76
N ALA A 103 4.01 -0.61 -10.03
CA ALA A 103 4.64 0.66 -10.39
C ALA A 103 5.17 0.67 -11.83
N GLY A 104 5.84 -0.41 -12.22
CA GLY A 104 6.38 -0.50 -13.56
C GLY A 104 5.29 -0.60 -14.62
N ALA A 105 4.27 -1.41 -14.34
CA ALA A 105 3.21 -1.64 -15.31
C ALA A 105 2.29 -0.42 -15.47
N ALA A 106 2.08 0.32 -14.39
CA ALA A 106 1.15 1.45 -14.41
C ALA A 106 1.80 2.78 -14.80
N GLY A 107 3.12 2.81 -14.93
CA GLY A 107 3.81 4.05 -15.28
C GLY A 107 3.82 5.07 -14.16
N VAL A 108 3.74 4.60 -12.92
CA VAL A 108 3.78 5.48 -11.76
C VAL A 108 5.23 5.72 -11.35
N ALA A 109 5.58 6.97 -11.11
CA ALA A 109 6.98 7.35 -10.91
C ALA A 109 7.51 7.09 -9.51
N VAL A 110 6.66 7.09 -8.50
CA VAL A 110 7.10 7.04 -7.10
C VAL A 110 6.46 5.87 -6.38
N LEU A 111 7.27 5.17 -5.58
CA LEU A 111 6.83 4.02 -4.81
C LEU A 111 7.27 4.19 -3.36
N VAL A 112 6.35 3.92 -2.43
CA VAL A 112 6.63 3.95 -1.01
C VAL A 112 6.28 2.60 -0.39
N CYS A 113 7.24 1.98 0.30
CA CYS A 113 7.00 0.73 1.02
C CYS A 113 7.17 0.98 2.51
N LEU A 114 6.16 0.63 3.29
CA LEU A 114 6.13 0.87 4.72
C LEU A 114 6.14 -0.45 5.48
N GLY A 115 6.78 -0.45 6.64
CA GLY A 115 6.79 -1.64 7.47
C GLY A 115 7.34 -2.86 6.79
N TYR A 116 8.32 -2.69 5.92
CA TYR A 116 8.91 -3.79 5.19
C TYR A 116 9.70 -4.66 6.17
N PRO A 117 9.53 -5.98 6.19
CA PRO A 117 10.25 -6.83 7.13
C PRO A 117 11.71 -6.91 6.73
N PHE A 118 12.55 -6.63 7.63
CA PHE A 118 13.97 -6.78 7.41
C PHE A 118 14.45 -7.91 8.26
N HIS A 119 14.64 -8.08 8.78
CA HIS A 119 14.85 -8.69 9.54
C HIS A 119 14.83 -8.93 10.37
N PRO A 120 15.01 -9.23 10.19
CA PRO A 120 14.43 -9.41 11.26
C PRO A 120 14.77 -9.15 12.32
N PRO A 121 14.20 -8.84 12.84
CA PRO A 121 14.48 -8.41 14.07
C PRO A 121 14.88 -9.46 14.95
N GLY A 122 15.20 -9.54 15.43
CA GLY A 122 15.52 -10.51 16.14
C GLY A 122 16.23 -11.40 15.37
N LYS A 123 16.49 -11.18 14.72
CA LYS A 123 17.16 -11.85 13.89
C LYS A 123 17.67 -11.04 13.05
N PRO A 124 18.30 -10.59 13.08
CA PRO A 124 18.46 -9.62 12.40
C PRO A 124 18.66 -9.69 11.26
N GLU A 125 18.63 -9.95 11.14
CA GLU A 125 18.61 -9.67 10.19
C GLU A 125 18.64 -9.16 9.51
N ASN A 126 19.12 -9.34 9.52
CA ASN A 126 19.08 -8.76 8.61
C ASN A 126 18.94 -7.95 8.16
N SER A 127 19.01 -7.79 8.08
CA SER A 127 18.73 -6.90 7.40
C SER A 127 18.73 -5.99 6.97
N GLY A 128 18.89 -5.63 6.73
CA GLY A 128 18.77 -4.72 6.03
C GLY A 128 18.57 -3.94 5.54
N PRO A 129 18.61 -3.58 5.31
CA PRO A 129 18.17 -2.67 4.51
C PRO A 129 17.87 -2.20 3.89
N ASN A 130 17.52 -2.02 3.63
CA ASN A 130 17.12 -1.44 2.86
C ASN A 130 16.91 -0.70 2.26
N ILE A 131 16.97 -0.39 2.07
CA ILE A 131 16.71 0.29 1.33
C ILE A 131 16.93 0.72 0.50
N SER A 132 16.82 0.50 0.28
CA SER A 132 16.80 0.78 -0.64
C SER A 132 16.99 0.76 -1.44
N ARG A 133 17.36 0.40 -1.71
CA ARG A 133 17.54 0.30 -2.57
C ARG A 133 17.10 0.34 -3.56
N PRO A 134 16.99 0.18 -3.79
CA PRO A 134 16.52 0.07 -4.77
C PRO A 134 16.52 -0.32 -5.47
N SER A 135 16.61 -0.81 -5.49
CA SER A 135 16.46 -1.07 -5.86
C SER A 135 16.55 -1.46 -6.10
N GLY A 136 16.83 -2.03 -5.74
CA GLY A 136 16.92 -2.29 -5.75
C GLY A 136 16.93 -2.96 -5.45
N ARG A 137 17.32 -3.61 -5.11
CA ARG A 137 17.40 -4.07 -4.57
C ARG A 137 17.13 -4.58 -4.38
N ARG A 138 17.39 -5.02 -4.01
CA ARG A 138 17.25 -5.39 -3.50
C ARG A 138 16.80 -5.70 -3.38
N HIS A 139 16.87 -6.13 -2.99
CA HIS A 139 16.52 -6.07 -2.63
C HIS A 139 16.39 -6.24 -2.50
#